data_35fd5d84e8ec344b725b43b5ed8bc20b
#
_entry.id   35fd5d84e8ec344b725b43b5ed8bc20b
#
_cell.length_a   1.000
_cell.length_b   1.000
_cell.length_c   1.000
_cell.angle_alpha   90.00
_cell.angle_beta   90.00
_cell.angle_gamma   90.00
#
_symmetry.space_group_name_H-M   'P 1'
#
loop_
_entity.id
_entity.type
_entity.pdbx_description
1 polymer ?
#
loop_
_entity_poly.entity_id
_entity_poly.type
_entity_poly.pdbx_seq_one_letter_code
_entity_poly.pdbx_strand_id
1 'polypeptide(L)'
;MSILCIFLFLTTVVVSVKSLPNAELPAFREAPAFRNGRECPKKTWPSSFNNLNHHHHDPSIIHIAMTLDATYLRGSVAGVLSVLQHAACPEHIVFHFIATHRRADLRRTITSTFPYLTFHLYHFNTDLVRGKISSSIRRALDQPLNYARIYLADLLPFTVRRIIYFDSDLIVVDDVAKLWNINLGAHVLGAPEYCHVNFSYYFNSRFWSSPVYATSFTGRRACYFNTGVMVIDLRKWREGKYTEKLEYWMRVQKKNRIYELGSLPPFLLVFAGDVEGVEHRWNQHGLGGDNLEGLCRDLHPGPVSLLHWSGKGKPWLRLNSKRPCPLDSLWAPYDLYRHPTLFCDT
;
A
#
# COMPACT_ATOMS: atom_id res chain seq x y z
N MET A 1 -10.90 -67.54 -7.36
CA MET A 1 -9.88 -66.50 -7.35
C MET A 1 -10.61 -65.14 -7.28
N SER A 2 -10.72 -64.61 -6.08
CA SER A 2 -11.41 -63.32 -5.84
C SER A 2 -10.37 -62.24 -5.71
N ILE A 3 -10.45 -61.26 -6.60
CA ILE A 3 -9.57 -60.06 -6.57
C ILE A 3 -10.24 -59.02 -5.66
N LEU A 4 -9.59 -58.75 -4.53
CA LEU A 4 -10.00 -57.75 -3.55
C LEU A 4 -9.46 -56.37 -4.01
N CYS A 5 -10.34 -55.47 -4.47
CA CYS A 5 -9.99 -54.09 -4.76
C CYS A 5 -9.96 -53.28 -3.45
N ILE A 6 -8.76 -52.90 -3.01
CA ILE A 6 -8.58 -51.97 -1.88
C ILE A 6 -8.70 -50.56 -2.43
N PHE A 7 -9.80 -49.87 -2.09
CA PHE A 7 -9.94 -48.43 -2.30
C PHE A 7 -9.21 -47.64 -1.18
N LEU A 8 -8.09 -47.03 -1.50
CA LEU A 8 -7.42 -46.08 -0.63
C LEU A 8 -8.15 -44.72 -0.73
N PHE A 9 -8.91 -44.40 0.33
CA PHE A 9 -9.43 -43.03 0.51
C PHE A 9 -8.27 -42.10 0.94
N LEU A 10 -7.76 -41.31 0.03
CA LEU A 10 -6.90 -40.14 0.33
C LEU A 10 -7.80 -39.03 0.87
N THR A 11 -7.88 -38.92 2.20
CA THR A 11 -8.48 -37.77 2.86
C THR A 11 -7.49 -36.60 2.76
N THR A 12 -7.72 -35.71 1.83
CA THR A 12 -7.03 -34.39 1.79
C THR A 12 -7.51 -33.54 2.97
N VAL A 13 -6.69 -33.47 4.00
CA VAL A 13 -6.90 -32.51 5.10
C VAL A 13 -6.65 -31.13 4.55
N VAL A 14 -7.71 -30.43 4.19
CA VAL A 14 -7.68 -28.99 3.91
C VAL A 14 -7.51 -28.29 5.25
N VAL A 15 -6.27 -27.97 5.63
CA VAL A 15 -6.00 -27.09 6.76
C VAL A 15 -6.46 -25.68 6.37
N SER A 16 -7.70 -25.39 6.72
CA SER A 16 -8.21 -24.03 6.70
C SER A 16 -7.49 -23.25 7.81
N VAL A 17 -6.49 -22.46 7.46
CA VAL A 17 -5.88 -21.49 8.38
C VAL A 17 -6.93 -20.40 8.62
N LYS A 18 -7.87 -20.65 9.53
CA LYS A 18 -8.64 -19.58 10.17
C LYS A 18 -7.63 -18.76 10.96
N SER A 19 -7.43 -17.51 10.58
CA SER A 19 -6.71 -16.56 11.41
C SER A 19 -7.40 -16.54 12.79
N LEU A 20 -6.70 -17.05 13.79
CA LEU A 20 -7.15 -16.99 15.18
C LEU A 20 -7.31 -15.53 15.57
N PRO A 21 -8.48 -15.11 16.10
CA PRO A 21 -8.75 -13.69 16.42
C PRO A 21 -7.83 -13.11 17.51
N ASN A 22 -7.04 -13.94 18.19
CA ASN A 22 -6.22 -13.58 19.35
C ASN A 22 -4.71 -13.83 19.19
N ALA A 23 -4.19 -14.08 17.98
CA ALA A 23 -2.74 -14.16 17.81
C ALA A 23 -2.11 -12.80 18.19
N GLU A 24 -1.07 -12.82 19.04
CA GLU A 24 -0.31 -11.62 19.37
C GLU A 24 0.27 -10.96 18.12
N LEU A 25 0.32 -9.62 18.12
CA LEU A 25 1.02 -8.91 17.06
C LEU A 25 2.52 -9.19 17.17
N PRO A 26 3.25 -9.20 16.05
CA PRO A 26 4.69 -9.35 16.07
C PRO A 26 5.35 -8.28 16.93
N ALA A 27 6.36 -8.65 17.73
CA ALA A 27 7.15 -7.74 18.52
C ALA A 27 8.30 -7.17 17.69
N PHE A 28 8.63 -5.89 17.92
CA PHE A 28 9.70 -5.19 17.19
C PHE A 28 10.72 -4.60 18.17
N ARG A 29 11.94 -4.41 17.68
CA ARG A 29 12.94 -3.59 18.37
C ARG A 29 12.56 -2.13 18.21
N GLU A 30 12.91 -1.30 19.17
CA GLU A 30 12.82 0.15 19.03
C GLU A 30 13.73 0.62 17.90
N ALA A 31 13.21 1.49 17.05
CA ALA A 31 13.94 2.14 15.99
C ALA A 31 14.87 3.23 16.55
N PRO A 32 16.01 3.52 15.90
CA PRO A 32 16.80 4.70 16.22
C PRO A 32 15.97 5.99 16.14
N ALA A 33 16.31 6.96 16.98
CA ALA A 33 15.69 8.29 16.89
C ALA A 33 16.29 9.06 15.70
N PHE A 34 15.44 9.41 14.75
CA PHE A 34 15.81 10.24 13.61
C PHE A 34 15.49 11.70 13.93
N ARG A 35 16.43 12.60 13.65
CA ARG A 35 16.32 14.03 13.92
C ARG A 35 16.55 14.83 12.66
N ASN A 36 15.95 16.01 12.60
CA ASN A 36 16.13 16.92 11.50
C ASN A 36 17.60 17.37 11.36
N GLY A 37 18.06 17.43 10.12
CA GLY A 37 19.30 18.10 9.77
C GLY A 37 19.23 19.63 10.03
N ARG A 38 20.40 20.29 10.00
CA ARG A 38 20.49 21.75 10.23
C ARG A 38 19.77 22.58 9.16
N GLU A 39 19.63 22.03 7.95
CA GLU A 39 18.99 22.67 6.80
C GLU A 39 17.46 22.61 6.84
N CYS A 40 16.89 21.85 7.80
CA CYS A 40 15.45 21.71 7.88
C CYS A 40 14.79 23.01 8.34
N PRO A 41 13.65 23.41 7.73
CA PRO A 41 12.88 24.54 8.19
C PRO A 41 12.53 24.41 9.67
N LYS A 42 12.49 25.51 10.41
CA LYS A 42 11.98 25.47 11.78
C LYS A 42 10.50 25.14 11.76
N LYS A 43 10.07 24.17 12.56
CA LYS A 43 8.65 23.87 12.70
C LYS A 43 7.90 25.11 13.17
N THR A 44 6.91 25.53 12.41
CA THR A 44 5.96 26.58 12.80
C THR A 44 4.80 26.02 13.62
N TRP A 45 4.85 24.74 13.92
CA TRP A 45 3.81 23.96 14.58
C TRP A 45 3.69 24.29 16.07
N PRO A 46 2.46 24.61 16.58
CA PRO A 46 2.22 24.69 18.01
C PRO A 46 2.40 23.32 18.64
N SER A 47 3.12 23.24 19.76
CA SER A 47 3.45 22.03 20.50
C SER A 47 2.23 21.27 21.10
N SER A 48 1.01 21.71 20.84
CA SER A 48 -0.23 21.11 21.36
C SER A 48 -1.14 20.68 20.23
N PHE A 49 -1.15 19.37 19.97
CA PHE A 49 -2.01 18.69 19.00
C PHE A 49 -3.52 18.69 19.36
N ASN A 50 -3.91 19.29 20.48
CA ASN A 50 -5.27 19.19 21.02
C ASN A 50 -6.28 20.18 20.40
N ASN A 51 -5.85 21.07 19.49
CA ASN A 51 -6.75 21.98 18.79
C ASN A 51 -6.85 21.67 17.30
N LEU A 52 -7.74 20.73 16.95
CA LEU A 52 -8.10 20.37 15.57
C LEU A 52 -8.75 21.51 14.75
N ASN A 53 -8.91 22.69 15.33
CA ASN A 53 -9.63 23.82 14.74
C ASN A 53 -8.74 24.87 14.07
N HIS A 54 -7.41 24.73 14.07
CA HIS A 54 -6.56 25.66 13.36
C HIS A 54 -6.30 25.22 11.92
N HIS A 55 -6.87 25.94 10.98
CA HIS A 55 -6.82 25.80 9.53
C HIS A 55 -5.43 26.07 8.89
N HIS A 56 -4.34 25.88 9.61
CA HIS A 56 -3.00 26.11 9.05
C HIS A 56 -2.46 24.86 8.38
N HIS A 57 -2.43 24.89 7.05
CA HIS A 57 -1.63 23.98 6.24
C HIS A 57 -0.18 24.43 6.32
N ASP A 58 0.67 23.66 6.99
CA ASP A 58 2.12 23.86 6.95
C ASP A 58 2.68 23.10 5.73
N PRO A 59 3.15 23.83 4.69
CA PRO A 59 3.66 23.18 3.47
C PRO A 59 4.96 22.41 3.70
N SER A 60 5.66 22.63 4.83
CA SER A 60 6.88 21.91 5.17
C SER A 60 6.59 20.49 5.71
N ILE A 61 5.34 20.18 6.07
CA ILE A 61 4.96 18.87 6.60
C ILE A 61 4.62 17.92 5.46
N ILE A 62 5.28 16.78 5.47
CA ILE A 62 5.05 15.68 4.54
C ILE A 62 4.06 14.70 5.17
N HIS A 63 2.92 14.51 4.53
CA HIS A 63 1.91 13.56 4.95
C HIS A 63 2.03 12.26 4.16
N ILE A 64 2.13 11.12 4.87
CA ILE A 64 2.22 9.78 4.28
C ILE A 64 1.09 8.90 4.83
N ALA A 65 0.29 8.31 3.95
CA ALA A 65 -0.73 7.33 4.33
C ALA A 65 -0.26 5.91 4.05
N MET A 66 -0.52 4.99 4.99
CA MET A 66 -0.30 3.56 4.85
C MET A 66 -1.42 2.78 5.54
N THR A 67 -1.74 1.60 5.02
CA THR A 67 -2.64 0.68 5.72
C THR A 67 -1.86 -0.17 6.73
N LEU A 68 -2.50 -0.50 7.86
CA LEU A 68 -1.93 -1.40 8.87
C LEU A 68 -2.86 -2.58 9.13
N ASP A 69 -2.32 -3.78 8.97
CA ASP A 69 -2.92 -5.03 9.45
C ASP A 69 -1.84 -5.96 10.01
N ALA A 70 -2.26 -6.98 10.77
CA ALA A 70 -1.33 -7.90 11.41
C ALA A 70 -0.44 -8.67 10.42
N THR A 71 -0.95 -8.96 9.22
CA THR A 71 -0.23 -9.76 8.20
C THR A 71 0.92 -9.00 7.56
N TYR A 72 0.69 -7.69 7.30
CA TYR A 72 1.65 -6.81 6.64
C TYR A 72 2.41 -5.89 7.61
N LEU A 73 2.15 -5.97 8.92
CA LEU A 73 2.74 -5.08 9.91
C LEU A 73 4.27 -5.04 9.86
N ARG A 74 4.90 -6.19 9.63
CA ARG A 74 6.38 -6.29 9.52
C ARG A 74 6.90 -5.51 8.31
N GLY A 75 6.19 -5.58 7.18
CA GLY A 75 6.50 -4.77 5.99
C GLY A 75 6.27 -3.29 6.24
N SER A 76 5.12 -2.92 6.85
CA SER A 76 4.83 -1.52 7.18
C SER A 76 5.86 -0.89 8.11
N VAL A 77 6.31 -1.63 9.13
CA VAL A 77 7.38 -1.19 10.07
C VAL A 77 8.69 -0.95 9.32
N ALA A 78 9.09 -1.86 8.43
CA ALA A 78 10.28 -1.68 7.61
C ALA A 78 10.16 -0.49 6.66
N GLY A 79 8.99 -0.29 6.05
CA GLY A 79 8.69 0.88 5.21
C GLY A 79 8.81 2.20 5.97
N VAL A 80 8.23 2.28 7.16
CA VAL A 80 8.33 3.48 8.03
C VAL A 80 9.79 3.76 8.40
N LEU A 81 10.55 2.73 8.83
CA LEU A 81 11.96 2.87 9.17
C LEU A 81 12.75 3.41 7.97
N SER A 82 12.53 2.85 6.78
CA SER A 82 13.26 3.27 5.58
C SER A 82 12.99 4.73 5.22
N VAL A 83 11.74 5.19 5.32
CA VAL A 83 11.38 6.60 5.09
C VAL A 83 12.11 7.52 6.06
N LEU A 84 12.08 7.20 7.37
CA LEU A 84 12.71 8.03 8.39
C LEU A 84 14.23 8.06 8.25
N GLN A 85 14.85 6.94 7.90
CA GLN A 85 16.30 6.81 7.75
C GLN A 85 16.86 7.62 6.57
N HIS A 86 16.08 7.77 5.49
CA HIS A 86 16.54 8.45 4.28
C HIS A 86 16.01 9.88 4.14
N ALA A 87 15.15 10.33 5.05
CA ALA A 87 14.65 11.70 5.05
C ALA A 87 15.66 12.67 5.64
N ALA A 88 15.92 13.79 4.96
CA ALA A 88 16.71 14.88 5.50
C ALA A 88 16.02 15.54 6.71
N CYS A 89 14.67 15.63 6.68
CA CYS A 89 13.85 16.24 7.72
C CYS A 89 12.80 15.26 8.29
N PRO A 90 13.20 14.18 8.98
CA PRO A 90 12.31 13.12 9.45
C PRO A 90 11.25 13.62 10.43
N GLU A 91 11.53 14.66 11.23
CA GLU A 91 10.55 15.23 12.15
C GLU A 91 9.42 16.02 11.45
N HIS A 92 9.57 16.32 10.15
CA HIS A 92 8.53 16.95 9.34
C HIS A 92 7.58 15.91 8.68
N ILE A 93 7.77 14.64 8.94
CA ILE A 93 6.93 13.59 8.38
C ILE A 93 5.84 13.20 9.38
N VAL A 94 4.60 13.18 8.89
CA VAL A 94 3.42 12.73 9.65
C VAL A 94 2.82 11.53 8.96
N PHE A 95 2.73 10.41 9.67
CA PHE A 95 2.11 9.21 9.15
C PHE A 95 0.61 9.16 9.50
N HIS A 96 -0.19 8.77 8.51
CA HIS A 96 -1.62 8.53 8.61
C HIS A 96 -1.88 7.05 8.38
N PHE A 97 -1.95 6.30 9.46
CA PHE A 97 -2.22 4.86 9.40
C PHE A 97 -3.72 4.60 9.36
N ILE A 98 -4.12 3.62 8.56
CA ILE A 98 -5.50 3.22 8.38
C ILE A 98 -5.62 1.73 8.73
N ALA A 99 -6.51 1.39 9.66
CA ALA A 99 -6.72 0.01 10.11
C ALA A 99 -8.20 -0.29 10.33
N THR A 100 -8.58 -1.55 10.16
CA THR A 100 -9.94 -2.03 10.41
C THR A 100 -10.12 -2.50 11.85
N HIS A 101 -9.16 -3.27 12.36
CA HIS A 101 -9.25 -3.95 13.66
C HIS A 101 -8.01 -3.70 14.52
N ARG A 102 -8.05 -4.10 15.82
CA ARG A 102 -6.92 -4.09 16.76
C ARG A 102 -6.18 -2.75 16.88
N ARG A 103 -6.88 -1.63 16.71
CA ARG A 103 -6.25 -0.30 16.68
C ARG A 103 -5.44 0.02 17.93
N ALA A 104 -5.89 -0.40 19.11
CA ALA A 104 -5.16 -0.16 20.37
C ALA A 104 -3.81 -0.90 20.38
N ASP A 105 -3.80 -2.16 19.91
CA ASP A 105 -2.58 -2.97 19.84
C ASP A 105 -1.64 -2.42 18.77
N LEU A 106 -2.15 -2.10 17.59
CA LEU A 106 -1.37 -1.48 16.50
C LEU A 106 -0.77 -0.15 16.96
N ARG A 107 -1.54 0.69 17.66
CA ARG A 107 -1.01 1.95 18.22
C ARG A 107 0.12 1.68 19.21
N ARG A 108 -0.03 0.74 20.15
CA ARG A 108 1.02 0.37 21.10
C ARG A 108 2.27 -0.10 20.39
N THR A 109 2.11 -1.00 19.40
CA THR A 109 3.23 -1.52 18.61
C THR A 109 3.96 -0.41 17.87
N ILE A 110 3.26 0.48 17.19
CA ILE A 110 3.91 1.61 16.48
C ILE A 110 4.59 2.56 17.47
N THR A 111 3.93 2.91 18.59
CA THR A 111 4.52 3.81 19.59
C THR A 111 5.76 3.20 20.25
N SER A 112 5.76 1.90 20.56
CA SER A 112 6.93 1.24 21.16
C SER A 112 8.06 1.01 20.18
N THR A 113 7.75 0.88 18.89
CA THR A 113 8.76 0.71 17.83
C THR A 113 9.36 2.05 17.41
N PHE A 114 8.55 3.09 17.34
CA PHE A 114 8.94 4.44 16.92
C PHE A 114 8.47 5.49 17.94
N PRO A 115 9.14 5.66 19.09
CA PRO A 115 8.69 6.58 20.15
C PRO A 115 8.61 8.05 19.73
N TYR A 116 9.39 8.45 18.72
CA TYR A 116 9.49 9.83 18.23
C TYR A 116 8.65 10.09 16.98
N LEU A 117 7.90 9.10 16.51
CA LEU A 117 7.11 9.21 15.29
C LEU A 117 5.85 10.07 15.54
N THR A 118 5.63 11.04 14.68
CA THR A 118 4.34 11.73 14.63
C THR A 118 3.38 10.94 13.74
N PHE A 119 2.28 10.43 14.31
CA PHE A 119 1.31 9.67 13.52
C PHE A 119 -0.12 9.78 14.05
N HIS A 120 -1.05 9.54 13.14
CA HIS A 120 -2.48 9.35 13.41
C HIS A 120 -2.90 7.94 12.98
N LEU A 121 -3.87 7.37 13.67
CA LEU A 121 -4.44 6.06 13.35
C LEU A 121 -5.95 6.18 13.17
N TYR A 122 -6.41 5.96 11.95
CA TYR A 122 -7.81 6.07 11.53
C TYR A 122 -8.47 4.69 11.46
N HIS A 123 -9.76 4.67 11.78
CA HIS A 123 -10.58 3.47 11.58
C HIS A 123 -11.17 3.46 10.18
N PHE A 124 -10.91 2.39 9.43
CA PHE A 124 -11.60 2.13 8.19
C PHE A 124 -12.85 1.28 8.46
N ASN A 125 -14.02 1.87 8.29
CA ASN A 125 -15.28 1.15 8.38
C ASN A 125 -15.44 0.27 7.13
N THR A 126 -15.38 -1.06 7.31
CA THR A 126 -15.50 -2.02 6.21
C THR A 126 -16.88 -2.03 5.55
N ASP A 127 -17.91 -1.47 6.20
CA ASP A 127 -19.25 -1.34 5.63
C ASP A 127 -19.28 -0.42 4.39
N LEU A 128 -18.35 0.54 4.32
CA LEU A 128 -18.19 1.40 3.13
C LEU A 128 -17.97 0.61 1.84
N VAL A 129 -17.31 -0.54 1.94
CA VAL A 129 -17.01 -1.40 0.78
C VAL A 129 -17.81 -2.70 0.77
N ARG A 130 -18.62 -2.92 1.81
CA ARG A 130 -19.49 -4.11 1.90
C ARG A 130 -20.44 -4.14 0.69
N GLY A 131 -20.47 -5.30 0.01
CA GLY A 131 -21.28 -5.47 -1.20
C GLY A 131 -20.73 -4.80 -2.47
N LYS A 132 -19.65 -3.99 -2.38
CA LYS A 132 -19.00 -3.36 -3.55
C LYS A 132 -17.80 -4.18 -4.05
N ILE A 133 -17.11 -4.92 -3.17
CA ILE A 133 -15.96 -5.75 -3.54
C ILE A 133 -16.43 -7.00 -4.29
N SER A 134 -15.77 -7.30 -5.42
CA SER A 134 -15.93 -8.55 -6.17
C SER A 134 -14.76 -9.48 -5.90
N SER A 135 -14.99 -10.80 -6.04
CA SER A 135 -13.92 -11.78 -5.94
C SER A 135 -12.84 -11.53 -7.00
N SER A 136 -11.58 -11.65 -6.62
CA SER A 136 -10.41 -11.51 -7.50
C SER A 136 -9.74 -12.87 -7.71
N ILE A 137 -8.84 -12.95 -8.68
CA ILE A 137 -8.00 -14.14 -8.90
C ILE A 137 -7.10 -14.45 -7.71
N ARG A 138 -6.86 -13.49 -6.81
CA ARG A 138 -6.13 -13.65 -5.53
C ARG A 138 -6.98 -13.15 -4.38
N ARG A 139 -7.32 -14.03 -3.42
CA ARG A 139 -8.12 -13.68 -2.22
C ARG A 139 -7.52 -12.52 -1.41
N ALA A 140 -6.19 -12.38 -1.42
CA ALA A 140 -5.53 -11.25 -0.74
C ALA A 140 -5.96 -9.89 -1.29
N LEU A 141 -6.38 -9.80 -2.56
CA LEU A 141 -6.84 -8.57 -3.21
C LEU A 141 -8.28 -8.20 -2.84
N ASP A 142 -9.04 -9.14 -2.26
CA ASP A 142 -10.45 -8.94 -1.89
C ASP A 142 -10.60 -8.34 -0.48
N GLN A 143 -9.50 -8.17 0.25
CA GLN A 143 -9.53 -7.64 1.61
C GLN A 143 -10.03 -6.19 1.61
N PRO A 144 -11.00 -5.85 2.48
CA PRO A 144 -11.57 -4.50 2.54
C PRO A 144 -10.53 -3.39 2.69
N LEU A 145 -9.46 -3.65 3.44
CA LEU A 145 -8.41 -2.67 3.71
C LEU A 145 -7.65 -2.25 2.44
N ASN A 146 -7.57 -3.12 1.40
CA ASN A 146 -6.96 -2.77 0.11
C ASN A 146 -7.73 -1.66 -0.64
N TYR A 147 -8.99 -1.44 -0.27
CA TYR A 147 -9.83 -0.39 -0.83
C TYR A 147 -9.81 0.90 -0.02
N ALA A 148 -9.17 0.91 1.16
CA ALA A 148 -9.12 2.09 2.02
C ALA A 148 -8.45 3.30 1.33
N ARG A 149 -7.53 3.06 0.39
CA ARG A 149 -6.88 4.11 -0.41
C ARG A 149 -7.86 4.95 -1.24
N ILE A 150 -9.04 4.42 -1.56
CA ILE A 150 -10.12 5.12 -2.27
C ILE A 150 -10.72 6.22 -1.39
N TYR A 151 -10.73 6.00 -0.08
CA TYR A 151 -11.44 6.82 0.91
C TYR A 151 -10.52 7.75 1.71
N LEU A 152 -9.26 7.95 1.28
CA LEU A 152 -8.31 8.81 1.99
C LEU A 152 -8.85 10.23 2.18
N ALA A 153 -9.50 10.77 1.15
CA ALA A 153 -10.07 12.12 1.19
C ALA A 153 -11.22 12.27 2.21
N ASP A 154 -11.93 11.17 2.50
CA ASP A 154 -13.05 11.13 3.44
C ASP A 154 -12.58 10.80 4.86
N LEU A 155 -11.49 10.02 4.99
CA LEU A 155 -10.94 9.59 6.27
C LEU A 155 -10.07 10.65 6.94
N LEU A 156 -9.33 11.43 6.14
CA LEU A 156 -8.36 12.39 6.66
C LEU A 156 -8.99 13.77 6.85
N PRO A 157 -8.50 14.56 7.84
CA PRO A 157 -8.96 15.93 8.05
C PRO A 157 -8.83 16.79 6.79
N PHE A 158 -9.73 17.76 6.62
CA PHE A 158 -9.71 18.70 5.49
C PHE A 158 -8.43 19.55 5.44
N THR A 159 -7.73 19.70 6.55
CA THR A 159 -6.43 20.37 6.65
C THR A 159 -5.32 19.62 5.90
N VAL A 160 -5.45 18.30 5.75
CA VAL A 160 -4.55 17.50 4.92
C VAL A 160 -4.99 17.63 3.46
N ARG A 161 -4.29 18.51 2.73
CA ARG A 161 -4.63 18.83 1.32
C ARG A 161 -3.88 17.97 0.32
N ARG A 162 -2.74 17.40 0.73
CA ARG A 162 -1.88 16.56 -0.10
C ARG A 162 -1.41 15.37 0.73
N ILE A 163 -1.22 14.21 0.09
CA ILE A 163 -0.72 13.02 0.75
C ILE A 163 0.09 12.16 -0.23
N ILE A 164 1.11 11.49 0.27
CA ILE A 164 1.72 10.34 -0.39
C ILE A 164 1.06 9.09 0.16
N TYR A 165 0.56 8.22 -0.69
CA TYR A 165 0.12 6.89 -0.31
C TYR A 165 1.20 5.86 -0.61
N PHE A 166 1.50 5.02 0.37
CA PHE A 166 2.41 3.89 0.25
C PHE A 166 1.73 2.57 0.62
N ASP A 167 1.97 1.53 -0.18
CA ASP A 167 1.65 0.15 0.21
C ASP A 167 2.59 -0.31 1.34
N SER A 168 2.25 -1.44 1.98
CA SER A 168 2.93 -1.95 3.17
C SER A 168 4.13 -2.85 2.86
N ASP A 169 4.54 -2.97 1.60
CA ASP A 169 5.55 -3.91 1.12
C ASP A 169 6.63 -3.21 0.27
N LEU A 170 7.05 -2.04 0.71
CA LEU A 170 8.04 -1.22 0.04
C LEU A 170 9.13 -0.72 1.00
N ILE A 171 10.26 -0.34 0.42
CA ILE A 171 11.40 0.31 1.09
C ILE A 171 11.77 1.57 0.30
N VAL A 172 11.83 2.70 0.99
CA VAL A 172 12.30 3.98 0.43
C VAL A 172 13.80 4.10 0.69
N VAL A 173 14.57 4.40 -0.36
CA VAL A 173 16.05 4.52 -0.29
C VAL A 173 16.54 5.89 -0.77
N ASP A 174 15.65 6.86 -0.79
CA ASP A 174 15.92 8.26 -1.15
C ASP A 174 15.08 9.20 -0.27
N ASP A 175 15.36 10.50 -0.27
CA ASP A 175 14.56 11.46 0.50
C ASP A 175 13.16 11.62 -0.09
N VAL A 176 12.17 11.24 0.70
CA VAL A 176 10.75 11.29 0.33
C VAL A 176 10.25 12.71 0.03
N ALA A 177 10.98 13.75 0.47
CA ALA A 177 10.68 15.14 0.13
C ALA A 177 10.76 15.38 -1.39
N LYS A 178 11.59 14.65 -2.12
CA LYS A 178 11.67 14.74 -3.58
C LYS A 178 10.36 14.26 -4.23
N LEU A 179 9.75 13.20 -3.72
CA LEU A 179 8.45 12.71 -4.16
C LEU A 179 7.32 13.66 -3.73
N TRP A 180 7.39 14.18 -2.51
CA TRP A 180 6.42 15.15 -2.00
C TRP A 180 6.34 16.42 -2.84
N ASN A 181 7.47 16.92 -3.32
CA ASN A 181 7.57 18.20 -4.03
C ASN A 181 7.23 18.13 -5.52
N ILE A 182 6.83 16.96 -6.06
CA ILE A 182 6.41 16.84 -7.44
C ILE A 182 5.22 17.76 -7.71
N ASN A 183 5.31 18.57 -8.76
CA ASN A 183 4.21 19.43 -9.16
C ASN A 183 3.14 18.60 -9.89
N LEU A 184 1.95 18.47 -9.30
CA LEU A 184 0.83 17.78 -9.93
C LEU A 184 0.10 18.59 -11.01
N GLY A 185 0.45 19.88 -11.20
CA GLY A 185 -0.21 20.73 -12.19
C GLY A 185 -1.73 20.73 -12.05
N ALA A 186 -2.42 20.35 -13.12
CA ALA A 186 -3.87 20.19 -13.13
C ALA A 186 -4.34 18.85 -12.56
N HIS A 187 -3.47 17.83 -12.54
CA HIS A 187 -3.82 16.47 -12.15
C HIS A 187 -4.13 16.32 -10.66
N VAL A 188 -4.96 15.34 -10.34
CA VAL A 188 -5.34 14.98 -8.97
C VAL A 188 -4.38 13.97 -8.38
N LEU A 189 -3.79 13.14 -9.25
CA LEU A 189 -2.97 12.00 -8.92
C LEU A 189 -1.65 12.05 -9.69
N GLY A 190 -0.54 11.84 -8.99
CA GLY A 190 0.77 11.54 -9.57
C GLY A 190 1.20 10.13 -9.23
N ALA A 191 1.67 9.39 -10.23
CA ALA A 191 2.19 8.03 -10.07
C ALA A 191 3.17 7.67 -11.20
N PRO A 192 4.10 6.71 -10.98
CA PRO A 192 4.93 6.18 -12.05
C PRO A 192 4.08 5.41 -13.08
N GLU A 193 4.12 5.86 -14.34
CA GLU A 193 3.40 5.25 -15.45
C GLU A 193 4.29 4.29 -16.25
N TYR A 194 3.70 3.19 -16.72
CA TYR A 194 4.37 2.14 -17.49
C TYR A 194 3.65 1.95 -18.82
N CYS A 195 3.97 2.82 -19.80
CA CYS A 195 3.28 2.87 -21.07
C CYS A 195 3.66 1.75 -22.04
N HIS A 196 4.70 0.96 -21.74
CA HIS A 196 5.09 -0.25 -22.49
C HIS A 196 4.26 -1.48 -22.10
N VAL A 197 3.52 -1.43 -20.99
CA VAL A 197 2.64 -2.52 -20.57
C VAL A 197 1.35 -2.50 -21.38
N ASN A 198 0.95 -3.66 -21.91
CA ASN A 198 -0.32 -3.76 -22.61
C ASN A 198 -1.50 -3.56 -21.65
N PHE A 199 -2.06 -2.37 -21.69
CA PHE A 199 -3.13 -1.92 -20.82
C PHE A 199 -4.42 -2.77 -20.95
N SER A 200 -4.68 -3.35 -22.12
CA SER A 200 -5.89 -4.13 -22.38
C SER A 200 -6.02 -5.38 -21.50
N TYR A 201 -4.91 -5.93 -21.00
CA TYR A 201 -4.91 -7.13 -20.16
C TYR A 201 -5.53 -6.89 -18.75
N TYR A 202 -5.71 -5.65 -18.33
CA TYR A 202 -6.36 -5.33 -17.06
C TYR A 202 -7.88 -5.48 -17.10
N PHE A 203 -8.45 -5.61 -18.31
CA PHE A 203 -9.88 -5.73 -18.54
C PHE A 203 -10.19 -6.91 -19.44
N ASN A 204 -11.26 -7.63 -19.12
CA ASN A 204 -11.64 -8.83 -19.86
C ASN A 204 -12.45 -8.49 -21.15
N SER A 205 -12.80 -9.52 -21.94
CA SER A 205 -13.55 -9.37 -23.18
C SER A 205 -14.91 -8.69 -22.98
N ARG A 206 -15.56 -8.91 -21.84
CA ARG A 206 -16.86 -8.27 -21.53
C ARG A 206 -16.75 -6.75 -21.41
N PHE A 207 -15.62 -6.24 -20.91
CA PHE A 207 -15.35 -4.80 -20.93
C PHE A 207 -15.20 -4.27 -22.35
N TRP A 208 -14.34 -4.91 -23.15
CA TRP A 208 -14.00 -4.43 -24.49
C TRP A 208 -15.13 -4.60 -25.49
N SER A 209 -16.01 -5.60 -25.35
CA SER A 209 -17.18 -5.79 -26.22
C SER A 209 -18.34 -4.83 -25.91
N SER A 210 -18.29 -4.11 -24.79
CA SER A 210 -19.30 -3.09 -24.47
C SER A 210 -18.88 -1.72 -25.01
N PRO A 211 -19.61 -1.14 -25.97
CA PRO A 211 -19.29 0.21 -26.47
C PRO A 211 -19.24 1.26 -25.38
N VAL A 212 -20.13 1.13 -24.37
CA VAL A 212 -20.19 2.06 -23.23
C VAL A 212 -18.94 2.01 -22.38
N TYR A 213 -18.37 0.82 -22.12
CA TYR A 213 -17.17 0.69 -21.29
C TYR A 213 -15.89 0.98 -22.08
N ALA A 214 -15.79 0.48 -23.30
CA ALA A 214 -14.61 0.65 -24.14
C ALA A 214 -14.33 2.14 -24.44
N THR A 215 -15.36 2.98 -24.57
CA THR A 215 -15.20 4.43 -24.76
C THR A 215 -14.63 5.17 -23.56
N SER A 216 -14.55 4.54 -22.37
CA SER A 216 -13.96 5.17 -21.18
C SER A 216 -12.52 5.63 -21.40
N PHE A 217 -11.79 5.04 -22.35
CA PHE A 217 -10.41 5.40 -22.69
C PHE A 217 -10.27 6.23 -23.96
N THR A 218 -11.38 6.59 -24.62
CA THR A 218 -11.35 7.40 -25.86
C THR A 218 -10.74 8.77 -25.58
N GLY A 219 -9.75 9.13 -26.39
CA GLY A 219 -9.02 10.41 -26.28
C GLY A 219 -8.02 10.48 -25.13
N ARG A 220 -7.82 9.40 -24.36
CA ARG A 220 -6.80 9.33 -23.30
C ARG A 220 -5.62 8.49 -23.74
N ARG A 221 -4.40 8.95 -23.45
CA ARG A 221 -3.20 8.15 -23.55
C ARG A 221 -3.07 7.25 -22.32
N ALA A 222 -3.90 6.22 -22.24
CA ALA A 222 -3.99 5.37 -21.08
C ALA A 222 -2.74 4.50 -20.93
N CYS A 223 -1.98 4.70 -19.86
CA CYS A 223 -0.87 3.87 -19.44
C CYS A 223 -1.21 3.17 -18.13
N TYR A 224 -0.61 2.00 -17.92
CA TYR A 224 -0.66 1.34 -16.63
C TYR A 224 0.11 2.16 -15.59
N PHE A 225 -0.39 2.22 -14.37
CA PHE A 225 0.36 2.64 -13.19
C PHE A 225 0.01 1.74 -12.00
N ASN A 226 0.98 1.61 -11.08
CA ASN A 226 0.79 0.82 -9.87
C ASN A 226 0.32 1.74 -8.74
N THR A 227 -0.76 1.37 -8.04
CA THR A 227 -1.39 2.16 -6.98
C THR A 227 -0.71 2.05 -5.62
N GLY A 228 0.41 1.34 -5.52
CA GLY A 228 1.18 1.23 -4.27
C GLY A 228 2.03 2.44 -3.93
N VAL A 229 2.25 3.33 -4.91
CA VAL A 229 2.91 4.63 -4.72
C VAL A 229 2.12 5.70 -5.47
N MET A 230 1.53 6.63 -4.74
CA MET A 230 0.71 7.70 -5.31
C MET A 230 0.93 9.00 -4.55
N VAL A 231 1.05 10.11 -5.26
CA VAL A 231 0.96 11.47 -4.71
C VAL A 231 -0.42 12.01 -5.04
N ILE A 232 -1.21 12.39 -4.03
CA ILE A 232 -2.62 12.72 -4.21
C ILE A 232 -2.91 14.12 -3.70
N ASP A 233 -3.54 14.98 -4.52
CA ASP A 233 -4.16 16.22 -4.09
C ASP A 233 -5.56 15.90 -3.55
N LEU A 234 -5.68 15.81 -2.22
CA LEU A 234 -6.94 15.49 -1.54
C LEU A 234 -7.99 16.60 -1.66
N ARG A 235 -7.58 17.86 -1.87
CA ARG A 235 -8.51 18.96 -2.12
C ARG A 235 -9.20 18.74 -3.47
N LYS A 236 -8.42 18.58 -4.55
CA LYS A 236 -8.97 18.28 -5.89
C LYS A 236 -9.76 16.97 -5.91
N TRP A 237 -9.31 15.96 -5.14
CA TRP A 237 -10.04 14.69 -5.01
C TRP A 237 -11.45 14.90 -4.46
N ARG A 238 -11.59 15.68 -3.38
CA ARG A 238 -12.90 16.02 -2.79
C ARG A 238 -13.77 16.83 -3.75
N GLU A 239 -13.20 17.91 -4.33
CA GLU A 239 -13.89 18.77 -5.28
C GLU A 239 -14.41 18.00 -6.51
N GLY A 240 -13.59 17.11 -7.04
CA GLY A 240 -13.92 16.28 -8.21
C GLY A 240 -14.70 15.00 -7.91
N LYS A 241 -15.04 14.73 -6.62
CA LYS A 241 -15.80 13.55 -6.17
C LYS A 241 -15.20 12.22 -6.64
N TYR A 242 -13.87 12.07 -6.53
CA TYR A 242 -13.19 10.91 -7.09
C TYR A 242 -13.51 9.61 -6.34
N THR A 243 -13.83 9.65 -5.04
CA THR A 243 -14.34 8.49 -4.31
C THR A 243 -15.58 7.93 -4.99
N GLU A 244 -16.56 8.77 -5.33
CA GLU A 244 -17.81 8.36 -6.00
C GLU A 244 -17.57 7.78 -7.40
N LYS A 245 -16.61 8.35 -8.16
CA LYS A 245 -16.21 7.85 -9.49
C LYS A 245 -15.61 6.44 -9.40
N LEU A 246 -14.73 6.19 -8.41
CA LEU A 246 -14.14 4.88 -8.16
C LEU A 246 -15.19 3.87 -7.71
N GLU A 247 -16.08 4.26 -6.80
CA GLU A 247 -17.20 3.42 -6.36
C GLU A 247 -18.17 3.07 -7.50
N TYR A 248 -18.39 3.98 -8.44
CA TYR A 248 -19.18 3.69 -9.62
C TYR A 248 -18.63 2.46 -10.35
N TRP A 249 -17.32 2.42 -10.63
CA TRP A 249 -16.69 1.30 -11.31
C TRP A 249 -16.67 0.03 -10.46
N MET A 250 -16.57 0.13 -9.15
CA MET A 250 -16.72 -1.02 -8.25
C MET A 250 -18.15 -1.61 -8.35
N ARG A 251 -19.18 -0.77 -8.41
CA ARG A 251 -20.57 -1.23 -8.61
C ARG A 251 -20.77 -1.87 -9.99
N VAL A 252 -20.20 -1.28 -11.05
CA VAL A 252 -20.20 -1.87 -12.40
C VAL A 252 -19.54 -3.24 -12.37
N GLN A 253 -18.36 -3.36 -11.77
CA GLN A 253 -17.66 -4.64 -11.61
C GLN A 253 -18.50 -5.68 -10.88
N LYS A 254 -19.13 -5.29 -9.78
CA LYS A 254 -19.97 -6.19 -8.99
C LYS A 254 -21.14 -6.75 -9.81
N LYS A 255 -21.70 -5.94 -10.71
CA LYS A 255 -22.84 -6.31 -11.55
C LYS A 255 -22.42 -7.09 -12.81
N ASN A 256 -21.34 -6.69 -13.46
CA ASN A 256 -20.99 -7.13 -14.81
C ASN A 256 -19.66 -7.90 -14.91
N ARG A 257 -18.81 -7.90 -13.87
CA ARG A 257 -17.46 -8.51 -13.83
C ARG A 257 -16.65 -8.20 -15.11
N ILE A 258 -16.08 -7.00 -15.14
CA ILE A 258 -15.33 -6.48 -16.28
C ILE A 258 -13.82 -6.58 -16.14
N TYR A 259 -13.33 -7.02 -14.96
CA TYR A 259 -11.91 -7.27 -14.67
C TYR A 259 -11.74 -8.36 -13.60
N GLU A 260 -10.50 -8.84 -13.40
CA GLU A 260 -10.21 -9.94 -12.47
C GLU A 260 -9.38 -9.52 -11.25
N LEU A 261 -8.85 -8.31 -11.21
CA LEU A 261 -8.04 -7.78 -10.11
C LEU A 261 -8.89 -6.98 -9.10
N GLY A 262 -8.31 -6.69 -7.91
CA GLY A 262 -8.98 -6.01 -6.80
C GLY A 262 -9.21 -4.51 -7.02
N SER A 263 -8.57 -3.67 -6.21
CA SER A 263 -8.80 -2.21 -6.22
C SER A 263 -8.10 -1.45 -7.34
N LEU A 264 -7.13 -2.04 -8.06
CA LEU A 264 -6.37 -1.39 -9.12
C LEU A 264 -7.20 -0.99 -10.34
N PRO A 265 -8.04 -1.87 -10.96
CA PRO A 265 -8.75 -1.52 -12.19
C PRO A 265 -9.69 -0.32 -12.07
N PRO A 266 -10.43 -0.08 -10.98
CA PRO A 266 -11.15 1.18 -10.79
C PRO A 266 -10.27 2.42 -10.91
N PHE A 267 -9.05 2.41 -10.35
CA PHE A 267 -8.10 3.51 -10.50
C PHE A 267 -7.67 3.70 -11.96
N LEU A 268 -7.41 2.62 -12.69
CA LEU A 268 -7.07 2.70 -14.11
C LEU A 268 -8.23 3.30 -14.92
N LEU A 269 -9.48 2.91 -14.63
CA LEU A 269 -10.67 3.43 -15.34
C LEU A 269 -10.88 4.93 -15.09
N VAL A 270 -10.54 5.41 -13.90
CA VAL A 270 -10.73 6.83 -13.55
C VAL A 270 -9.54 7.67 -14.00
N PHE A 271 -8.31 7.21 -13.81
CA PHE A 271 -7.12 8.05 -13.88
C PHE A 271 -6.16 7.74 -15.02
N ALA A 272 -6.16 6.54 -15.64
CA ALA A 272 -5.20 6.23 -16.69
C ALA A 272 -5.29 7.22 -17.86
N GLY A 273 -4.17 7.88 -18.18
CA GLY A 273 -4.09 8.99 -19.13
C GLY A 273 -4.47 10.37 -18.56
N ASP A 274 -4.72 10.46 -17.24
CA ASP A 274 -4.96 11.72 -16.49
C ASP A 274 -4.17 11.71 -15.17
N VAL A 275 -2.93 11.21 -15.23
CA VAL A 275 -1.99 11.10 -14.11
C VAL A 275 -0.80 12.01 -14.39
N GLU A 276 -0.29 12.70 -13.37
CA GLU A 276 1.02 13.34 -13.45
C GLU A 276 2.09 12.25 -13.43
N GLY A 277 2.92 12.19 -14.46
CA GLY A 277 3.98 11.18 -14.59
C GLY A 277 5.08 11.39 -13.56
N VAL A 278 5.29 10.42 -12.70
CA VAL A 278 6.37 10.36 -11.72
C VAL A 278 7.51 9.50 -12.25
N GLU A 279 8.77 9.87 -11.99
CA GLU A 279 9.92 9.06 -12.39
C GLU A 279 9.81 7.63 -11.85
N HIS A 280 10.12 6.64 -12.69
CA HIS A 280 10.04 5.20 -12.37
C HIS A 280 10.90 4.79 -11.17
N ARG A 281 11.95 5.56 -10.85
CA ARG A 281 12.77 5.33 -9.66
C ARG A 281 11.96 5.27 -8.36
N TRP A 282 10.78 5.92 -8.33
CA TRP A 282 9.88 5.96 -7.18
C TRP A 282 8.93 4.76 -7.08
N ASN A 283 9.03 3.79 -7.97
CA ASN A 283 8.28 2.54 -7.82
C ASN A 283 8.91 1.40 -8.62
N GLN A 284 10.03 0.87 -8.15
CA GLN A 284 10.62 -0.37 -8.67
C GLN A 284 9.76 -1.56 -8.23
N HIS A 285 8.60 -1.74 -8.86
CA HIS A 285 7.59 -2.71 -8.45
C HIS A 285 7.80 -4.10 -9.05
N GLY A 286 7.03 -5.08 -8.59
CA GLY A 286 7.05 -6.46 -9.10
C GLY A 286 8.09 -7.34 -8.41
N LEU A 287 8.84 -6.83 -7.42
CA LEU A 287 9.93 -7.58 -6.77
C LEU A 287 9.41 -8.78 -5.97
N GLY A 288 8.12 -8.81 -5.62
CA GLY A 288 7.44 -9.96 -5.03
C GLY A 288 6.99 -11.01 -6.04
N GLY A 289 7.28 -10.81 -7.35
CA GLY A 289 6.78 -11.61 -8.45
C GLY A 289 5.32 -11.25 -8.79
N ASP A 290 5.10 -10.69 -9.99
CA ASP A 290 3.77 -10.27 -10.44
C ASP A 290 2.86 -11.45 -10.79
N ASN A 291 3.43 -12.65 -10.94
CA ASN A 291 2.69 -13.89 -11.16
C ASN A 291 2.13 -14.46 -9.85
N LEU A 292 1.25 -15.45 -9.96
CA LEU A 292 0.63 -16.11 -8.80
C LEU A 292 1.62 -16.91 -7.95
N GLU A 293 2.78 -17.27 -8.47
CA GLU A 293 3.80 -18.08 -7.80
C GLU A 293 4.74 -17.24 -6.93
N GLY A 294 4.88 -15.95 -7.21
CA GLY A 294 5.76 -15.05 -6.48
C GLY A 294 7.25 -15.33 -6.73
N LEU A 295 7.60 -15.62 -7.99
CA LEU A 295 8.98 -15.87 -8.41
C LEU A 295 9.88 -14.64 -8.21
N CYS A 296 11.16 -14.90 -7.98
CA CYS A 296 12.17 -13.84 -7.91
C CYS A 296 12.24 -13.03 -9.20
N ARG A 297 12.42 -11.73 -9.08
CA ARG A 297 12.60 -10.81 -10.21
C ARG A 297 13.76 -9.88 -9.94
N ASP A 298 14.38 -9.41 -11.03
CA ASP A 298 15.44 -8.41 -10.98
C ASP A 298 14.85 -6.99 -10.89
N LEU A 299 15.71 -6.03 -10.55
CA LEU A 299 15.36 -4.60 -10.60
C LEU A 299 15.12 -4.16 -12.05
N HIS A 300 14.24 -3.20 -12.21
CA HIS A 300 14.14 -2.48 -13.48
C HIS A 300 15.42 -1.68 -13.73
N PRO A 301 15.84 -1.49 -14.98
CA PRO A 301 16.98 -0.62 -15.29
C PRO A 301 16.77 0.81 -14.79
N GLY A 302 17.86 1.46 -14.39
CA GLY A 302 17.88 2.87 -13.98
C GLY A 302 18.01 3.09 -12.46
N PRO A 303 17.94 4.34 -12.01
CA PRO A 303 18.09 4.68 -10.60
C PRO A 303 16.91 4.18 -9.76
N VAL A 304 17.17 3.92 -8.48
CA VAL A 304 16.17 3.44 -7.52
C VAL A 304 16.03 4.44 -6.38
N SER A 305 14.81 4.87 -6.11
CA SER A 305 14.45 5.65 -4.91
C SER A 305 13.48 4.87 -4.01
N LEU A 306 12.77 3.88 -4.58
CA LEU A 306 11.83 3.05 -3.86
C LEU A 306 11.76 1.65 -4.46
N LEU A 307 11.95 0.65 -3.61
CA LEU A 307 11.82 -0.77 -3.89
C LEU A 307 10.44 -1.25 -3.44
N HIS A 308 9.69 -1.98 -4.30
CA HIS A 308 8.34 -2.41 -3.98
C HIS A 308 8.14 -3.90 -4.30
N TRP A 309 7.98 -4.71 -3.25
CA TRP A 309 7.71 -6.15 -3.38
C TRP A 309 6.22 -6.42 -3.65
N SER A 310 5.63 -5.67 -4.61
CA SER A 310 4.30 -6.00 -5.11
C SER A 310 4.30 -7.43 -5.66
N GLY A 311 3.16 -8.10 -5.59
CA GLY A 311 3.06 -9.51 -5.94
C GLY A 311 2.87 -10.41 -4.72
N LYS A 312 3.07 -11.74 -4.90
CA LYS A 312 2.79 -12.74 -3.87
C LYS A 312 3.94 -12.94 -2.89
N GLY A 313 5.19 -12.89 -3.37
CA GLY A 313 6.38 -13.09 -2.55
C GLY A 313 6.70 -11.86 -1.72
N LYS A 314 6.81 -12.05 -0.40
CA LYS A 314 7.17 -10.98 0.54
C LYS A 314 8.49 -11.28 1.21
N PRO A 315 9.42 -10.31 1.34
CA PRO A 315 10.74 -10.55 1.94
C PRO A 315 10.66 -11.24 3.29
N TRP A 316 9.80 -10.77 4.19
CA TRP A 316 9.64 -11.34 5.52
C TRP A 316 9.13 -12.78 5.54
N LEU A 317 8.35 -13.21 4.54
CA LEU A 317 7.88 -14.59 4.42
C LEU A 317 8.98 -15.49 3.86
N ARG A 318 9.73 -15.01 2.84
CA ARG A 318 10.81 -15.77 2.21
C ARG A 318 12.01 -15.94 3.15
N LEU A 319 12.38 -14.88 3.89
CA LEU A 319 13.45 -14.94 4.89
C LEU A 319 13.10 -15.93 6.01
N ASN A 320 11.86 -15.93 6.52
CA ASN A 320 11.40 -16.88 7.52
C ASN A 320 11.42 -18.32 7.02
N SER A 321 11.06 -18.55 5.75
CA SER A 321 11.09 -19.88 5.14
C SER A 321 12.47 -20.33 4.67
N LYS A 322 13.51 -19.50 4.89
CA LYS A 322 14.88 -19.74 4.44
C LYS A 322 15.02 -19.96 2.93
N ARG A 323 14.16 -19.29 2.16
CA ARG A 323 14.14 -19.31 0.68
C ARG A 323 14.09 -17.88 0.11
N PRO A 324 15.08 -17.03 0.44
CA PRO A 324 15.09 -15.64 0.01
C PRO A 324 15.34 -15.54 -1.50
N CYS A 325 14.76 -14.49 -2.10
CA CYS A 325 15.23 -13.99 -3.38
C CYS A 325 16.45 -13.08 -3.18
N PRO A 326 17.34 -12.91 -4.17
CA PRO A 326 18.53 -12.07 -4.02
C PRO A 326 18.22 -10.65 -3.54
N LEU A 327 17.14 -10.04 -4.03
CA LEU A 327 16.72 -8.69 -3.64
C LEU A 327 16.12 -8.58 -2.23
N ASP A 328 15.79 -9.69 -1.57
CA ASP A 328 15.28 -9.65 -0.20
C ASP A 328 16.37 -9.18 0.78
N SER A 329 17.65 -9.29 0.42
CA SER A 329 18.77 -8.73 1.17
C SER A 329 18.72 -7.20 1.27
N LEU A 330 18.08 -6.52 0.30
CA LEU A 330 17.88 -5.06 0.33
C LEU A 330 16.79 -4.64 1.32
N TRP A 331 15.86 -5.53 1.65
CA TRP A 331 14.82 -5.31 2.65
C TRP A 331 15.32 -5.62 4.07
N ALA A 332 16.16 -6.62 4.23
CA ALA A 332 16.61 -7.15 5.53
C ALA A 332 17.16 -6.10 6.51
N PRO A 333 17.93 -5.06 6.11
CA PRO A 333 18.43 -4.03 7.02
C PRO A 333 17.35 -3.23 7.76
N TYR A 334 16.13 -3.16 7.19
CA TYR A 334 15.01 -2.42 7.76
C TYR A 334 14.10 -3.28 8.65
N ASP A 335 14.44 -4.56 8.83
CA ASP A 335 13.65 -5.48 9.61
C ASP A 335 13.91 -5.32 11.12
N LEU A 336 12.98 -4.72 11.81
CA LEU A 336 13.02 -4.56 13.27
C LEU A 336 12.36 -5.73 14.02
N TYR A 337 11.92 -6.78 13.32
CA TYR A 337 11.22 -7.89 13.96
C TYR A 337 12.10 -8.60 14.99
N ARG A 338 11.55 -8.83 16.20
CA ARG A 338 12.16 -9.67 17.22
C ARG A 338 11.75 -11.11 16.96
N HIS A 339 12.69 -11.94 16.53
CA HIS A 339 12.43 -13.36 16.51
C HIS A 339 12.17 -13.84 17.94
N PRO A 340 11.11 -14.66 18.16
CA PRO A 340 11.00 -15.35 19.45
C PRO A 340 12.30 -16.09 19.70
N THR A 341 13.01 -15.73 20.76
CA THR A 341 14.14 -16.53 21.22
C THR A 341 13.55 -17.88 21.62
N LEU A 342 13.98 -18.93 20.93
CA LEU A 342 13.87 -20.26 21.48
C LEU A 342 14.71 -20.23 22.77
N PHE A 343 14.06 -20.09 23.92
CA PHE A 343 14.71 -20.36 25.18
C PHE A 343 15.07 -21.85 25.13
N CYS A 344 16.31 -22.15 24.78
CA CYS A 344 16.91 -23.40 25.17
C CYS A 344 17.10 -23.27 26.68
N ASP A 345 16.16 -23.79 27.45
CA ASP A 345 16.38 -24.05 28.85
C ASP A 345 17.56 -25.04 28.90
N THR A 346 18.69 -24.54 29.38
CA THR A 346 19.88 -25.35 29.77
C THR A 346 19.65 -25.91 31.14
#